data_04832db478c37bbc3c808086e1e32b7a
#
_entry.id   04832db478c37bbc3c808086e1e32b7a
#
_cell.length_a   1.000
_cell.length_b   1.000
_cell.length_c   1.000
_cell.angle_alpha   90.00
_cell.angle_beta   90.00
_cell.angle_gamma   90.00
#
_symmetry.space_group_name_H-M   'P 1'
#
loop_
_entity.id
_entity.type
_entity.pdbx_description
1 polymer ?
#
loop_
_entity_poly.entity_id
_entity_poly.type
_entity_poly.pdbx_seq_one_letter_code
_entity_poly.pdbx_strand_id
1 'polypeptide(L)'
;MNKTTESDSYYDSLEQMSTADLLANINKEDKTVAHTVEKQIPQIEKLVNAIVPKMEKGGRLFYIGAGTSGRLGIVDASECPPTFGVVHGLVIGLMAGGDKAIRKAVEFAEDDKNLGWMDLQSHNINAEDVVIGIAASGTTPYVIGALENCQKQNITTACIVCNSTSPLSRSEEHTSELQSHLNL
;
A
#
# COMPACT_ATOMS: atom_id res chain seq x y z
N MET A 1 10.16 -9.64 -16.63
CA MET A 1 9.10 -8.67 -16.40
C MET A 1 9.77 -7.32 -16.28
N ASN A 2 9.41 -6.35 -17.12
CA ASN A 2 9.85 -4.97 -16.90
C ASN A 2 9.06 -4.44 -15.70
N LYS A 3 9.75 -4.21 -14.60
CA LYS A 3 9.17 -3.58 -13.42
C LYS A 3 9.30 -2.06 -13.60
N THR A 4 8.19 -1.36 -13.65
CA THR A 4 8.16 0.10 -13.75
C THR A 4 8.94 0.77 -12.62
N THR A 5 8.88 0.19 -11.41
CA THR A 5 9.58 0.66 -10.20
C THR A 5 11.10 0.48 -10.25
N GLU A 6 11.64 -0.20 -11.26
CA GLU A 6 13.07 -0.45 -11.46
C GLU A 6 13.53 0.00 -12.85
N SER A 7 12.74 0.83 -13.52
CA SER A 7 13.10 1.41 -14.82
C SER A 7 14.19 2.47 -14.66
N ASP A 8 14.98 2.66 -15.69
CA ASP A 8 15.98 3.74 -15.71
C ASP A 8 15.32 5.12 -15.54
N SER A 9 16.05 6.03 -14.95
CA SER A 9 15.63 7.43 -14.82
C SER A 9 15.46 8.08 -16.19
N TYR A 10 14.54 9.03 -16.30
CA TYR A 10 14.43 9.91 -17.49
C TYR A 10 15.51 11.01 -17.53
N TYR A 11 16.34 11.07 -16.49
CA TYR A 11 17.34 12.11 -16.31
C TYR A 11 18.72 11.48 -16.17
N ASP A 12 19.64 11.92 -17.02
CA ASP A 12 21.04 11.47 -17.00
C ASP A 12 21.88 12.47 -16.18
N SER A 13 23.00 11.97 -15.64
CA SER A 13 24.03 12.80 -14.97
C SER A 13 23.48 13.70 -13.88
N LEU A 14 22.62 13.18 -13.01
CA LEU A 14 21.96 13.91 -11.91
C LEU A 14 22.98 14.65 -11.03
N GLU A 15 24.16 14.06 -10.83
CA GLU A 15 25.27 14.62 -10.03
C GLU A 15 25.90 15.89 -10.64
N GLN A 16 25.62 16.16 -11.93
CA GLN A 16 26.12 17.35 -12.65
C GLN A 16 25.04 18.43 -12.78
N MET A 17 23.80 18.13 -12.42
CA MET A 17 22.70 19.09 -12.51
C MET A 17 22.81 20.17 -11.43
N SER A 18 22.36 21.37 -11.76
CA SER A 18 22.19 22.41 -10.76
C SER A 18 21.07 22.04 -9.79
N THR A 19 21.10 22.56 -8.57
CA THR A 19 20.01 22.39 -7.60
C THR A 19 18.65 22.84 -8.17
N ALA A 20 18.64 23.90 -8.96
CA ALA A 20 17.42 24.40 -9.59
C ALA A 20 16.85 23.39 -10.59
N ASP A 21 17.69 22.77 -11.42
CA ASP A 21 17.28 21.76 -12.39
C ASP A 21 16.78 20.51 -11.69
N LEU A 22 17.48 20.04 -10.64
CA LEU A 22 17.01 18.89 -9.83
C LEU A 22 15.62 19.14 -9.25
N LEU A 23 15.42 20.29 -8.60
CA LEU A 23 14.11 20.62 -8.02
C LEU A 23 13.02 20.77 -9.07
N ALA A 24 13.34 21.36 -10.24
CA ALA A 24 12.39 21.48 -11.35
C ALA A 24 11.99 20.10 -11.92
N ASN A 25 12.96 19.19 -12.05
CA ASN A 25 12.74 17.84 -12.54
C ASN A 25 11.91 17.00 -11.55
N ILE A 26 12.23 17.04 -10.25
CA ILE A 26 11.42 16.43 -9.19
C ILE A 26 9.97 16.90 -9.28
N ASN A 27 9.75 18.21 -9.29
CA ASN A 27 8.40 18.77 -9.36
C ASN A 27 7.66 18.42 -10.67
N LYS A 28 8.38 18.25 -11.76
CA LYS A 28 7.80 17.81 -13.03
C LYS A 28 7.26 16.39 -12.92
N GLU A 29 8.03 15.46 -12.32
CA GLU A 29 7.58 14.09 -12.08
C GLU A 29 6.42 14.04 -11.07
N ASP A 30 6.48 14.78 -9.98
CA ASP A 30 5.40 14.86 -8.98
C ASP A 30 4.04 15.21 -9.59
N LYS A 31 4.03 16.11 -10.60
CA LYS A 31 2.79 16.48 -11.30
C LYS A 31 2.14 15.30 -12.04
N THR A 32 2.91 14.30 -12.44
CA THR A 32 2.39 13.13 -13.14
C THR A 32 1.59 12.21 -12.21
N VAL A 33 1.87 12.24 -10.91
CA VAL A 33 1.23 11.38 -9.90
C VAL A 33 -0.28 11.62 -9.84
N ALA A 34 -0.70 12.88 -9.76
CA ALA A 34 -2.12 13.23 -9.71
C ALA A 34 -2.89 12.73 -10.94
N HIS A 35 -2.30 12.86 -12.14
CA HIS A 35 -2.91 12.34 -13.39
C HIS A 35 -2.97 10.81 -13.43
N THR A 36 -2.02 10.15 -12.76
CA THR A 36 -2.03 8.68 -12.66
C THR A 36 -3.13 8.23 -11.71
N VAL A 37 -3.29 8.89 -10.56
CA VAL A 37 -4.37 8.61 -9.59
C VAL A 37 -5.74 8.86 -10.23
N GLU A 38 -5.90 9.96 -10.99
CA GLU A 38 -7.16 10.29 -11.70
C GLU A 38 -7.65 9.11 -12.55
N LYS A 39 -6.75 8.42 -13.26
CA LYS A 39 -7.10 7.25 -14.07
C LYS A 39 -7.59 6.06 -13.24
N GLN A 40 -7.25 6.02 -11.95
CA GLN A 40 -7.62 4.94 -11.04
C GLN A 40 -8.89 5.24 -10.22
N ILE A 41 -9.47 6.44 -10.34
CA ILE A 41 -10.71 6.82 -9.63
C ILE A 41 -11.81 5.74 -9.74
N PRO A 42 -12.08 5.13 -10.93
CA PRO A 42 -13.11 4.09 -11.01
C PRO A 42 -12.82 2.83 -10.19
N GLN A 43 -11.53 2.48 -10.01
CA GLN A 43 -11.15 1.34 -9.18
C GLN A 43 -11.21 1.70 -7.69
N ILE A 44 -10.77 2.91 -7.35
CA ILE A 44 -10.89 3.45 -5.98
C ILE A 44 -12.37 3.51 -5.56
N GLU A 45 -13.26 3.97 -6.43
CA GLU A 45 -14.70 4.00 -6.18
C GLU A 45 -15.26 2.60 -5.87
N LYS A 46 -14.90 1.59 -6.67
CA LYS A 46 -15.32 0.21 -6.42
C LYS A 46 -14.85 -0.27 -5.05
N LEU A 47 -13.61 0.01 -4.70
CA LEU A 47 -13.03 -0.38 -3.41
C LEU A 47 -13.76 0.32 -2.26
N VAL A 48 -13.99 1.63 -2.34
CA VAL A 48 -14.72 2.39 -1.31
C VAL A 48 -16.13 1.83 -1.14
N ASN A 49 -16.83 1.52 -2.24
CA ASN A 49 -18.16 0.92 -2.21
C ASN A 49 -18.19 -0.49 -1.60
N ALA A 50 -17.07 -1.21 -1.59
CA ALA A 50 -16.93 -2.49 -0.89
C ALA A 50 -16.60 -2.31 0.61
N ILE A 51 -15.83 -1.27 0.97
CA ILE A 51 -15.42 -0.98 2.35
C ILE A 51 -16.59 -0.45 3.19
N VAL A 52 -17.28 0.58 2.71
CA VAL A 52 -18.30 1.31 3.50
C VAL A 52 -19.34 0.39 4.14
N PRO A 53 -20.01 -0.52 3.40
CA PRO A 53 -21.04 -1.38 3.99
C PRO A 53 -20.51 -2.33 5.07
N LYS A 54 -19.24 -2.71 5.00
CA LYS A 54 -18.61 -3.55 6.02
C LYS A 54 -18.29 -2.76 7.28
N MET A 55 -17.74 -1.57 7.13
CA MET A 55 -17.48 -0.68 8.26
C MET A 55 -18.78 -0.26 8.99
N GLU A 56 -19.88 -0.03 8.26
CA GLU A 56 -21.20 0.24 8.85
C GLU A 56 -21.74 -0.92 9.69
N LYS A 57 -21.31 -2.16 9.40
CA LYS A 57 -21.63 -3.36 10.17
C LYS A 57 -20.65 -3.65 11.32
N GLY A 58 -19.73 -2.74 11.59
CA GLY A 58 -18.73 -2.87 12.65
C GLY A 58 -17.42 -3.52 12.19
N GLY A 59 -17.21 -3.72 10.91
CA GLY A 59 -15.93 -4.11 10.33
C GLY A 59 -14.90 -3.00 10.40
N ARG A 60 -13.63 -3.35 10.20
CA ARG A 60 -12.47 -2.45 10.27
C ARG A 60 -11.72 -2.46 8.95
N LEU A 61 -10.96 -1.39 8.71
CA LEU A 61 -10.03 -1.30 7.59
C LEU A 61 -8.61 -1.56 8.08
N PHE A 62 -7.93 -2.49 7.43
CA PHE A 62 -6.51 -2.77 7.66
C PHE A 62 -5.68 -2.35 6.45
N TYR A 63 -4.64 -1.58 6.69
CA TYR A 63 -3.52 -1.44 5.76
C TYR A 63 -2.41 -2.40 6.16
N ILE A 64 -1.79 -3.06 5.18
CA ILE A 64 -0.65 -3.93 5.42
C ILE A 64 0.44 -3.69 4.37
N GLY A 65 1.68 -3.48 4.81
CA GLY A 65 2.80 -3.17 3.92
C GLY A 65 4.16 -3.40 4.56
N ALA A 66 5.21 -3.15 3.79
CA ALA A 66 6.59 -3.19 4.29
C ALA A 66 7.30 -1.87 3.98
N GLY A 67 8.33 -1.52 4.74
CA GLY A 67 9.13 -0.33 4.52
C GLY A 67 8.27 0.95 4.46
N THR A 68 8.48 1.76 3.42
CA THR A 68 7.72 3.02 3.22
C THR A 68 6.23 2.76 3.01
N SER A 69 5.86 1.72 2.27
CA SER A 69 4.46 1.36 2.03
C SER A 69 3.71 1.07 3.34
N GLY A 70 4.34 0.31 4.26
CA GLY A 70 3.77 0.05 5.59
C GLY A 70 3.64 1.32 6.43
N ARG A 71 4.64 2.21 6.38
CA ARG A 71 4.59 3.50 7.09
C ARG A 71 3.45 4.39 6.59
N LEU A 72 3.18 4.43 5.27
CA LEU A 72 2.06 5.19 4.71
C LEU A 72 0.72 4.70 5.26
N GLY A 73 0.52 3.38 5.33
CA GLY A 73 -0.69 2.80 5.94
C GLY A 73 -0.84 3.16 7.43
N ILE A 74 0.27 3.17 8.20
CA ILE A 74 0.28 3.58 9.61
C ILE A 74 -0.04 5.07 9.74
N VAL A 75 0.54 5.93 8.90
CA VAL A 75 0.26 7.37 8.93
C VAL A 75 -1.22 7.63 8.69
N ASP A 76 -1.81 7.09 7.63
CA ASP A 76 -3.24 7.24 7.34
C ASP A 76 -4.11 6.75 8.50
N ALA A 77 -3.84 5.55 9.01
CA ALA A 77 -4.58 4.99 10.15
C ALA A 77 -4.49 5.86 11.41
N SER A 78 -3.33 6.47 11.68
CA SER A 78 -3.11 7.32 12.84
C SER A 78 -3.83 8.67 12.75
N GLU A 79 -4.04 9.17 11.53
CA GLU A 79 -4.72 10.44 11.28
C GLU A 79 -6.26 10.34 11.27
N CYS A 80 -6.81 9.14 11.12
CA CYS A 80 -8.27 8.97 11.10
C CYS A 80 -8.97 9.44 12.38
N PRO A 81 -8.53 9.11 13.61
CA PRO A 81 -9.17 9.59 14.82
C PRO A 81 -9.14 11.12 15.02
N PRO A 82 -7.99 11.81 14.91
CA PRO A 82 -7.96 13.27 15.11
C PRO A 82 -8.65 14.05 13.98
N THR A 83 -8.65 13.51 12.75
CA THR A 83 -9.21 14.21 11.59
C THR A 83 -10.71 14.00 11.45
N PHE A 84 -11.20 12.79 11.68
CA PHE A 84 -12.60 12.41 11.44
C PHE A 84 -13.37 12.09 12.71
N GLY A 85 -12.73 12.12 13.90
CA GLY A 85 -13.39 11.82 15.16
C GLY A 85 -13.81 10.37 15.33
N VAL A 86 -13.25 9.45 14.56
CA VAL A 86 -13.55 8.01 14.66
C VAL A 86 -12.81 7.38 15.84
N VAL A 87 -13.29 6.22 16.29
CA VAL A 87 -12.62 5.48 17.37
C VAL A 87 -11.28 4.93 16.94
N HIS A 88 -10.31 4.88 17.86
CA HIS A 88 -9.05 4.18 17.62
C HIS A 88 -9.30 2.70 17.28
N GLY A 89 -8.59 2.19 16.30
CA GLY A 89 -8.71 0.80 15.86
C GLY A 89 -9.81 0.55 14.83
N LEU A 90 -10.51 1.58 14.34
CA LEU A 90 -11.39 1.46 13.17
C LEU A 90 -10.58 1.30 11.88
N VAL A 91 -9.48 2.04 11.78
CA VAL A 91 -8.48 1.89 10.73
C VAL A 91 -7.15 1.50 11.38
N ILE A 92 -6.50 0.47 10.89
CA ILE A 92 -5.31 -0.13 11.49
C ILE A 92 -4.22 -0.26 10.43
N GLY A 93 -3.05 0.28 10.70
CA GLY A 93 -1.87 0.11 9.86
C GLY A 93 -0.94 -0.96 10.44
N LEU A 94 -0.58 -1.96 9.63
CA LEU A 94 0.36 -3.01 9.96
C LEU A 94 1.57 -2.95 9.03
N MET A 95 2.76 -3.20 9.56
CA MET A 95 3.96 -3.28 8.72
C MET A 95 4.90 -4.39 9.15
N ALA A 96 5.61 -4.94 8.18
CA ALA A 96 6.65 -5.93 8.41
C ALA A 96 7.68 -5.42 9.42
N GLY A 97 7.93 -6.21 10.48
CA GLY A 97 8.80 -5.84 11.59
C GLY A 97 8.13 -5.04 12.72
N GLY A 98 6.82 -4.76 12.60
CA GLY A 98 6.00 -4.12 13.64
C GLY A 98 6.41 -2.69 13.97
N ASP A 99 6.03 -2.20 15.15
CA ASP A 99 6.26 -0.79 15.58
C ASP A 99 7.72 -0.35 15.53
N LYS A 100 8.66 -1.28 15.75
CA LYS A 100 10.09 -0.97 15.64
C LYS A 100 10.48 -0.53 14.23
N ALA A 101 9.85 -1.12 13.21
CA ALA A 101 10.12 -0.83 11.81
C ALA A 101 9.61 0.55 11.37
N ILE A 102 8.72 1.19 12.11
CA ILE A 102 8.27 2.55 11.84
C ILE A 102 9.46 3.53 11.82
N ARG A 103 10.38 3.38 12.77
CA ARG A 103 11.51 4.30 12.96
C ARG A 103 12.86 3.75 12.50
N LYS A 104 13.04 2.42 12.53
CA LYS A 104 14.30 1.75 12.20
C LYS A 104 14.00 0.52 11.36
N ALA A 105 14.61 0.43 10.18
CA ALA A 105 14.45 -0.73 9.31
C ALA A 105 14.74 -2.04 10.07
N VAL A 106 13.88 -3.03 9.86
CA VAL A 106 14.05 -4.40 10.36
C VAL A 106 14.29 -5.27 9.14
N GLU A 107 15.54 -5.70 8.99
CA GLU A 107 15.98 -6.50 7.86
C GLU A 107 15.20 -7.84 7.81
N PHE A 108 14.94 -8.31 6.58
CA PHE A 108 14.29 -9.60 6.28
C PHE A 108 12.85 -9.78 6.79
N ALA A 109 12.26 -8.80 7.48
CA ALA A 109 10.89 -8.93 7.99
C ALA A 109 9.83 -9.00 6.87
N GLU A 110 10.14 -8.47 5.70
CA GLU A 110 9.25 -8.48 4.53
C GLU A 110 9.31 -9.78 3.72
N ASP A 111 10.32 -10.63 3.95
CA ASP A 111 10.56 -11.85 3.19
C ASP A 111 9.72 -13.04 3.70
N ASP A 112 9.24 -12.99 4.93
CA ASP A 112 8.42 -14.05 5.50
C ASP A 112 6.96 -13.92 5.10
N LYS A 113 6.50 -14.87 4.29
CA LYS A 113 5.14 -14.93 3.76
C LYS A 113 4.06 -15.17 4.84
N ASN A 114 4.42 -15.68 6.01
CA ASN A 114 3.45 -16.02 7.06
C ASN A 114 3.24 -14.87 8.04
N LEU A 115 4.23 -14.01 8.26
CA LEU A 115 4.18 -12.98 9.30
C LEU A 115 3.00 -12.02 9.10
N GLY A 116 2.70 -11.61 7.86
CA GLY A 116 1.60 -10.69 7.61
C GLY A 116 0.23 -11.25 8.03
N TRP A 117 0.02 -12.55 7.81
CA TRP A 117 -1.18 -13.21 8.28
C TRP A 117 -1.21 -13.34 9.81
N MET A 118 -0.09 -13.66 10.44
CA MET A 118 0.01 -13.72 11.91
C MET A 118 -0.28 -12.36 12.56
N ASP A 119 0.21 -11.27 11.95
CA ASP A 119 -0.07 -9.91 12.43
C ASP A 119 -1.57 -9.59 12.35
N LEU A 120 -2.23 -9.91 11.24
CA LEU A 120 -3.69 -9.77 11.11
C LEU A 120 -4.45 -10.61 12.14
N GLN A 121 -4.05 -11.86 12.36
CA GLN A 121 -4.66 -12.76 13.35
C GLN A 121 -4.54 -12.21 14.78
N SER A 122 -3.43 -11.54 15.12
CA SER A 122 -3.24 -10.92 16.44
C SER A 122 -4.28 -9.83 16.74
N HIS A 123 -4.88 -9.25 15.70
CA HIS A 123 -5.98 -8.31 15.77
C HIS A 123 -7.37 -8.95 15.68
N ASN A 124 -7.47 -10.29 15.76
CA ASN A 124 -8.75 -11.02 15.63
C ASN A 124 -9.52 -10.64 14.38
N ILE A 125 -8.83 -10.62 13.24
CA ILE A 125 -9.43 -10.29 11.93
C ILE A 125 -10.59 -11.23 11.60
N ASN A 126 -11.63 -10.70 10.98
CA ASN A 126 -12.85 -11.45 10.64
C ASN A 126 -13.43 -11.05 9.27
N ALA A 127 -14.50 -11.73 8.83
CA ALA A 127 -15.06 -11.55 7.50
C ALA A 127 -15.70 -10.18 7.22
N GLU A 128 -16.02 -9.40 8.26
CA GLU A 128 -16.52 -8.02 8.09
C GLU A 128 -15.38 -7.01 7.91
N ASP A 129 -14.14 -7.38 8.18
CA ASP A 129 -12.98 -6.52 7.98
C ASP A 129 -12.59 -6.45 6.49
N VAL A 130 -11.81 -5.42 6.13
CA VAL A 130 -11.22 -5.26 4.80
C VAL A 130 -9.72 -5.06 4.94
N VAL A 131 -8.93 -5.70 4.08
CA VAL A 131 -7.46 -5.57 4.09
C VAL A 131 -6.96 -5.00 2.78
N ILE A 132 -6.21 -3.90 2.86
CA ILE A 132 -5.54 -3.27 1.72
C ILE A 132 -4.03 -3.52 1.84
N GLY A 133 -3.49 -4.29 0.90
CA GLY A 133 -2.05 -4.49 0.76
C GLY A 133 -1.40 -3.33 0.01
N ILE A 134 -0.36 -2.73 0.58
CA ILE A 134 0.40 -1.64 -0.06
C ILE A 134 1.80 -2.15 -0.37
N ALA A 135 2.15 -2.26 -1.65
CA ALA A 135 3.46 -2.71 -2.09
C ALA A 135 3.78 -2.14 -3.49
N ALA A 136 4.67 -1.16 -3.59
CA ALA A 136 5.02 -0.53 -4.87
C ALA A 136 5.43 -1.56 -5.93
N SER A 137 6.30 -2.50 -5.60
CA SER A 137 6.71 -3.60 -6.49
C SER A 137 5.58 -4.59 -6.79
N GLY A 138 4.64 -4.76 -5.85
CA GLY A 138 3.61 -5.80 -5.87
C GLY A 138 4.14 -7.23 -5.70
N THR A 139 5.37 -7.37 -5.16
CA THR A 139 6.05 -8.67 -5.00
C THR A 139 6.42 -9.01 -3.55
N THR A 140 6.12 -8.16 -2.59
CA THR A 140 6.50 -8.31 -1.18
C THR A 140 5.85 -9.54 -0.54
N PRO A 141 6.62 -10.56 -0.10
CA PRO A 141 6.09 -11.83 0.41
C PRO A 141 5.16 -11.65 1.62
N TYR A 142 5.53 -10.79 2.55
CA TYR A 142 4.71 -10.42 3.73
C TYR A 142 3.29 -9.99 3.35
N VAL A 143 3.15 -9.13 2.33
CA VAL A 143 1.84 -8.64 1.86
C VAL A 143 1.09 -9.73 1.09
N ILE A 144 1.78 -10.42 0.16
CA ILE A 144 1.19 -11.51 -0.63
C ILE A 144 0.60 -12.58 0.29
N GLY A 145 1.38 -13.04 1.27
CA GLY A 145 0.93 -14.09 2.19
C GLY A 145 -0.26 -13.66 3.05
N ALA A 146 -0.30 -12.42 3.48
CA ALA A 146 -1.45 -11.87 4.22
C ALA A 146 -2.72 -11.89 3.37
N LEU A 147 -2.68 -11.32 2.15
CA LEU A 147 -3.86 -11.24 1.29
C LEU A 147 -4.34 -12.62 0.81
N GLU A 148 -3.43 -13.54 0.44
CA GLU A 148 -3.80 -14.91 0.09
C GLU A 148 -4.53 -15.65 1.23
N ASN A 149 -4.14 -15.42 2.49
CA ASN A 149 -4.82 -16.04 3.62
C ASN A 149 -6.16 -15.35 3.93
N CYS A 150 -6.26 -14.02 3.77
CA CYS A 150 -7.52 -13.31 3.86
C CYS A 150 -8.55 -13.86 2.86
N GLN A 151 -8.17 -14.05 1.61
CA GLN A 151 -9.04 -14.59 0.57
C GLN A 151 -9.55 -16.00 0.91
N LYS A 152 -8.68 -16.90 1.42
CA LYS A 152 -9.07 -18.23 1.90
C LYS A 152 -10.10 -18.18 3.03
N GLN A 153 -10.15 -17.10 3.79
CA GLN A 153 -11.10 -16.86 4.89
C GLN A 153 -12.30 -15.99 4.47
N ASN A 154 -12.47 -15.72 3.17
CA ASN A 154 -13.51 -14.84 2.62
C ASN A 154 -13.51 -13.43 3.21
N ILE A 155 -12.33 -12.92 3.57
CA ILE A 155 -12.11 -11.53 3.97
C ILE A 155 -11.86 -10.71 2.70
N THR A 156 -12.55 -9.59 2.56
CA THR A 156 -12.38 -8.70 1.39
C THR A 156 -10.96 -8.13 1.35
N THR A 157 -10.32 -8.25 0.19
CA THR A 157 -8.96 -7.76 -0.02
C THR A 157 -8.87 -6.78 -1.18
N ALA A 158 -7.89 -5.90 -1.12
CA ALA A 158 -7.49 -5.02 -2.21
C ALA A 158 -5.98 -4.80 -2.17
N CYS A 159 -5.42 -4.26 -3.26
CA CYS A 159 -4.03 -3.85 -3.25
C CYS A 159 -3.80 -2.49 -3.93
N ILE A 160 -2.75 -1.79 -3.47
CA ILE A 160 -2.20 -0.59 -4.09
C ILE A 160 -0.78 -0.93 -4.54
N VAL A 161 -0.55 -0.90 -5.85
CA VAL A 161 0.73 -1.29 -6.47
C VAL A 161 1.13 -0.29 -7.57
N CYS A 162 2.43 -0.26 -7.90
CA CYS A 162 2.95 0.55 -9.01
C CYS A 162 3.33 -0.29 -10.25
N ASN A 163 3.11 -1.61 -10.21
CA ASN A 163 3.38 -2.53 -11.31
C ASN A 163 2.12 -3.34 -11.68
N SER A 164 1.52 -3.06 -12.84
CA SER A 164 0.28 -3.67 -13.34
C SER A 164 0.31 -5.18 -13.52
N THR A 165 1.50 -5.73 -13.71
CA THR A 165 1.68 -7.16 -13.96
C THR A 165 2.28 -7.90 -12.76
N SER A 166 2.24 -7.28 -11.59
CA SER A 166 2.76 -7.88 -10.35
C SER A 166 1.91 -9.07 -9.87
N PRO A 167 2.47 -9.96 -9.04
CA PRO A 167 1.71 -11.02 -8.40
C PRO A 167 0.47 -10.51 -7.67
N LEU A 168 0.61 -9.42 -6.89
CA LEU A 168 -0.53 -8.82 -6.16
C LEU A 168 -1.62 -8.30 -7.09
N SER A 169 -1.26 -7.59 -8.18
CA SER A 169 -2.25 -7.04 -9.11
C SER A 169 -3.07 -8.10 -9.85
N ARG A 170 -2.56 -9.32 -9.96
CA ARG A 170 -3.25 -10.44 -10.64
C ARG A 170 -4.16 -11.23 -9.71
N SER A 171 -3.90 -11.21 -8.44
CA SER A 171 -4.60 -12.02 -7.44
C SER A 171 -5.76 -11.29 -6.77
N GLU A 172 -5.84 -9.96 -6.90
CA GLU A 172 -6.80 -9.16 -6.17
C GLU A 172 -8.01 -8.75 -7.02
N GLU A 173 -9.20 -8.88 -6.44
CA GLU A 173 -10.47 -8.49 -7.06
C GLU A 173 -10.60 -6.96 -7.16
N HIS A 174 -10.02 -6.23 -6.20
CA HIS A 174 -10.00 -4.78 -6.14
C HIS A 174 -8.56 -4.25 -6.19
N THR A 175 -7.99 -4.18 -7.40
CA THR A 175 -6.64 -3.64 -7.59
C THR A 175 -6.68 -2.17 -7.96
N SER A 176 -6.03 -1.32 -7.16
CA SER A 176 -5.70 0.05 -7.55
C SER A 176 -4.23 0.11 -7.93
N GLU A 177 -3.97 0.29 -9.23
CA GLU A 177 -2.64 0.40 -9.77
C GLU A 177 -2.25 1.87 -9.94
N LEU A 178 -1.21 2.30 -9.21
CA LEU A 178 -0.61 3.61 -9.36
C LEU A 178 0.70 3.46 -10.15
N GLN A 179 0.63 3.55 -11.47
CA GLN A 179 1.84 3.69 -12.28
C GLN A 179 2.40 5.10 -12.15
N SER A 180 3.27 5.30 -11.19
CA SER A 180 4.10 6.48 -11.10
C SER A 180 5.54 6.09 -11.42
N HIS A 181 6.11 6.68 -12.44
CA HIS A 181 7.54 6.55 -12.79
C HIS A 181 8.37 7.46 -11.87
N LEU A 182 8.25 7.30 -10.56
CA LEU A 182 9.11 7.99 -9.60
C LEU A 182 10.43 7.24 -9.46
N ASN A 183 11.26 7.30 -10.49
CA ASN A 183 12.67 6.95 -10.40
C ASN A 183 13.47 8.27 -10.36
N LEU A 184 13.68 8.77 -9.14
CA LEU A 184 14.71 9.77 -8.84
C LEU A 184 15.92 9.08 -8.28
#